data_3d61bbc4f39aab06c66993456c728b36
#
_entry.id   3d61bbc4f39aab06c66993456c728b36
#
_cell.length_a   1.000
_cell.length_b   1.000
_cell.length_c   1.000
_cell.angle_alpha   90.00
_cell.angle_beta   90.00
_cell.angle_gamma   90.00
#
_symmetry.space_group_name_H-M   'P 1'
#
loop_
_entity.id
_entity.type
_entity.pdbx_description
1 polymer ?
#
loop_
_entity_poly.entity_id
_entity_poly.type
_entity_poly.pdbx_seq_one_letter_code
_entity_poly.pdbx_strand_id
1 'polypeptide(L)'
;MGKVIGIIVILAIAVLLAVLTCRSKQKDLYKWIGIAIFIAFAISWIIPAGNFSEGTFYESGMNYLGLTDISTIAFYAIYFCLSTILYFLAVGGFYGVVSKTEGYRSLVKKCSKPVKNNPVVSSIIIVVLLVVLTSILRSSYALIFFVPFIISILLNAKFDKLNAMGVTFGSILVGTLGATYGSEGLHWFNSYVGTDINTGLVYRIILSGIFLILFILFTVLKVRKIKSNKNNKNAEEAVDLYEVEDVKGKSKVWPTIVVFAVVFILIILGYVDWNVNFGIETFNEFHEWLTTLTIGKEFTLFSYILGTGTTALGTWEITALSVIVLIATIVMAAINSVKAKDFASSYGEGVVKILKPVSLFALAYAVFVTCYMTQCFAFISDWFFGLTKNFNPFITTINAFVSSIFHADLGYTGYIVGSVLTNTYANDIDLVHTLYVSTYGLVQVLVPTSSILLFGLGYMDINYKSWFKYIWMFALIVLAAIMIFAAFAKYVF
;
A
#
# COMPACT_ATOMS: atom_id res chain seq x y z
N MET A 1 -43.55 -2.90 1.06
CA MET A 1 -43.47 -3.60 2.37
C MET A 1 -42.42 -4.72 2.36
N GLY A 2 -42.37 -5.65 1.38
CA GLY A 2 -41.42 -6.75 1.34
C GLY A 2 -39.92 -6.32 1.26
N LYS A 3 -39.58 -5.29 0.48
CA LYS A 3 -38.22 -4.74 0.40
C LYS A 3 -37.72 -4.19 1.75
N VAL A 4 -38.57 -3.50 2.51
CA VAL A 4 -38.22 -2.94 3.81
C VAL A 4 -37.99 -4.04 4.86
N ILE A 5 -38.84 -5.09 4.84
CA ILE A 5 -38.66 -6.26 5.71
C ILE A 5 -37.36 -7.00 5.36
N GLY A 6 -37.05 -7.21 4.07
CA GLY A 6 -35.79 -7.79 3.61
C GLY A 6 -34.58 -7.01 4.11
N ILE A 7 -34.59 -5.68 3.99
CA ILE A 7 -33.53 -4.78 4.49
C ILE A 7 -33.34 -4.93 6.00
N ILE A 8 -34.42 -4.95 6.78
CA ILE A 8 -34.35 -5.10 8.24
C ILE A 8 -33.76 -6.45 8.62
N VAL A 9 -34.15 -7.53 7.95
CA VAL A 9 -33.64 -8.88 8.19
C VAL A 9 -32.14 -8.96 7.87
N ILE A 10 -31.71 -8.39 6.75
CA ILE A 10 -30.30 -8.38 6.34
C ILE A 10 -29.46 -7.57 7.31
N LEU A 11 -29.91 -6.38 7.70
CA LEU A 11 -29.24 -5.56 8.70
C LEU A 11 -29.18 -6.28 10.06
N ALA A 12 -30.24 -6.96 10.46
CA ALA A 12 -30.25 -7.77 11.69
C ALA A 12 -29.24 -8.92 11.62
N ILE A 13 -29.14 -9.62 10.49
CA ILE A 13 -28.15 -10.68 10.26
C ILE A 13 -26.74 -10.09 10.26
N ALA A 14 -26.49 -8.96 9.59
CA ALA A 14 -25.19 -8.29 9.56
C ALA A 14 -24.77 -7.85 10.97
N VAL A 15 -25.66 -7.25 11.75
CA VAL A 15 -25.42 -6.87 13.15
C VAL A 15 -25.19 -8.09 14.02
N LEU A 16 -25.96 -9.16 13.86
CA LEU A 16 -25.80 -10.41 14.62
C LEU A 16 -24.43 -11.04 14.32
N LEU A 17 -24.04 -11.13 13.06
CA LEU A 17 -22.71 -11.64 12.67
C LEU A 17 -21.59 -10.74 13.18
N ALA A 18 -21.73 -9.42 13.10
CA ALA A 18 -20.76 -8.48 13.66
C ALA A 18 -20.63 -8.67 15.19
N VAL A 19 -21.74 -8.81 15.91
CA VAL A 19 -21.74 -9.06 17.37
C VAL A 19 -21.11 -10.40 17.71
N LEU A 20 -21.49 -11.48 17.03
CA LEU A 20 -20.93 -12.83 17.23
C LEU A 20 -19.43 -12.83 16.96
N THR A 21 -19.01 -12.11 15.92
CA THR A 21 -17.59 -11.98 15.59
C THR A 21 -16.85 -11.09 16.58
N CYS A 22 -17.41 -10.02 17.12
CA CYS A 22 -16.79 -9.22 18.18
C CYS A 22 -16.66 -9.98 19.51
N ARG A 23 -17.55 -10.91 19.80
CA ARG A 23 -17.52 -11.75 21.01
C ARG A 23 -16.51 -12.90 20.95
N SER A 24 -16.08 -13.32 19.75
CA SER A 24 -15.08 -14.38 19.61
C SER A 24 -13.75 -13.95 20.19
N LYS A 25 -13.12 -14.79 21.00
CA LYS A 25 -11.80 -14.56 21.62
C LYS A 25 -10.63 -14.69 20.61
N GLN A 26 -10.89 -15.18 19.40
CA GLN A 26 -9.87 -15.30 18.35
C GLN A 26 -9.48 -13.93 17.82
N LYS A 27 -8.18 -13.64 17.85
CA LYS A 27 -7.57 -12.37 17.41
C LYS A 27 -7.21 -12.39 15.92
N ASP A 28 -8.02 -13.03 15.09
CA ASP A 28 -7.68 -13.34 13.71
C ASP A 28 -8.02 -12.20 12.75
N LEU A 29 -7.05 -11.81 11.90
CA LEU A 29 -7.21 -10.80 10.87
C LEU A 29 -8.19 -11.24 9.77
N TYR A 30 -8.23 -12.52 9.43
CA TYR A 30 -9.15 -13.10 8.44
C TYR A 30 -10.62 -12.83 8.76
N LYS A 31 -10.94 -12.75 10.04
CA LYS A 31 -12.25 -12.43 10.52
C LYS A 31 -12.70 -11.01 10.17
N TRP A 32 -11.81 -10.03 10.33
CA TRP A 32 -12.14 -8.64 10.02
C TRP A 32 -12.34 -8.41 8.53
N ILE A 33 -11.51 -9.04 7.70
CA ILE A 33 -11.69 -8.95 6.25
C ILE A 33 -12.93 -9.74 5.79
N GLY A 34 -13.24 -10.89 6.41
CA GLY A 34 -14.47 -11.64 6.16
C GLY A 34 -15.72 -10.82 6.47
N ILE A 35 -15.73 -10.04 7.56
CA ILE A 35 -16.81 -9.10 7.89
C ILE A 35 -16.93 -8.02 6.79
N ALA A 36 -15.82 -7.46 6.33
CA ALA A 36 -15.84 -6.42 5.30
C ALA A 36 -16.42 -6.95 3.97
N ILE A 37 -16.03 -8.16 3.56
CA ILE A 37 -16.58 -8.83 2.37
C ILE A 37 -18.09 -9.05 2.56
N PHE A 38 -18.51 -9.56 3.71
CA PHE A 38 -19.92 -9.80 4.00
C PHE A 38 -20.76 -8.50 3.98
N ILE A 39 -20.24 -7.41 4.54
CA ILE A 39 -20.89 -6.10 4.49
C ILE A 39 -21.04 -5.64 3.04
N ALA A 40 -19.99 -5.78 2.21
CA ALA A 40 -20.05 -5.44 0.80
C ALA A 40 -21.10 -6.26 0.03
N PHE A 41 -21.22 -7.56 0.33
CA PHE A 41 -22.31 -8.40 -0.19
C PHE A 41 -23.70 -7.88 0.24
N ALA A 42 -23.90 -7.62 1.53
CA ALA A 42 -25.17 -7.15 2.06
C ALA A 42 -25.59 -5.80 1.45
N ILE A 43 -24.64 -4.90 1.19
CA ILE A 43 -24.88 -3.64 0.51
C ILE A 43 -25.49 -3.88 -0.88
N SER A 44 -25.02 -4.85 -1.66
CA SER A 44 -25.52 -5.15 -3.00
C SER A 44 -27.00 -5.59 -3.03
N TRP A 45 -27.54 -6.11 -1.93
CA TRP A 45 -28.93 -6.53 -1.83
C TRP A 45 -29.87 -5.39 -1.47
N ILE A 46 -29.35 -4.26 -1.03
CA ILE A 46 -30.11 -3.13 -0.51
C ILE A 46 -30.02 -1.91 -1.42
N ILE A 47 -28.81 -1.65 -1.96
CA ILE A 47 -28.47 -0.46 -2.71
C ILE A 47 -28.42 -0.80 -4.20
N PRO A 48 -29.11 -0.04 -5.07
CA PRO A 48 -29.06 -0.25 -6.50
C PRO A 48 -27.67 0.08 -7.05
N ALA A 49 -27.33 -0.56 -8.16
CA ALA A 49 -26.16 -0.25 -8.95
C ALA A 49 -26.42 0.98 -9.83
N GLY A 50 -25.35 1.63 -10.25
CA GLY A 50 -25.41 2.74 -11.19
C GLY A 50 -24.04 3.21 -11.61
N ASN A 51 -24.01 4.18 -12.49
CA ASN A 51 -22.81 4.84 -12.97
C ASN A 51 -23.08 6.33 -13.22
N PHE A 52 -22.00 7.11 -13.28
CA PHE A 52 -22.07 8.49 -13.71
C PHE A 52 -21.66 8.60 -15.18
N SER A 53 -22.42 9.38 -15.95
CA SER A 53 -22.07 9.80 -17.31
C SER A 53 -22.31 11.30 -17.44
N GLU A 54 -21.31 12.02 -17.90
CA GLU A 54 -21.35 13.48 -18.06
C GLU A 54 -21.79 14.24 -16.79
N GLY A 55 -21.38 13.73 -15.63
CA GLY A 55 -21.71 14.29 -14.31
C GLY A 55 -23.11 13.93 -13.79
N THR A 56 -23.92 13.18 -14.54
CA THR A 56 -25.26 12.75 -14.15
C THR A 56 -25.26 11.28 -13.73
N PHE A 57 -25.96 10.97 -12.65
CA PHE A 57 -26.13 9.58 -12.19
C PHE A 57 -27.22 8.85 -12.96
N TYR A 58 -26.92 7.63 -13.38
CA TYR A 58 -27.85 6.71 -14.02
C TYR A 58 -27.95 5.42 -13.21
N GLU A 59 -29.15 5.15 -12.65
CA GLU A 59 -29.44 3.91 -11.94
C GLU A 59 -29.58 2.76 -12.93
N SER A 60 -28.85 1.66 -12.71
CA SER A 60 -28.93 0.43 -13.53
C SER A 60 -29.73 -0.71 -12.87
N GLY A 61 -30.40 -0.44 -11.75
CA GLY A 61 -31.16 -1.43 -11.00
C GLY A 61 -30.34 -2.17 -9.97
N MET A 62 -30.85 -3.32 -9.50
CA MET A 62 -30.19 -4.11 -8.46
C MET A 62 -29.18 -5.08 -9.07
N ASN A 63 -27.93 -4.96 -8.67
CA ASN A 63 -26.84 -5.88 -9.05
C ASN A 63 -26.37 -6.65 -7.82
N TYR A 64 -27.20 -7.61 -7.40
CA TYR A 64 -26.96 -8.39 -6.19
C TYR A 64 -26.01 -9.57 -6.43
N LEU A 65 -25.15 -9.82 -5.47
CA LEU A 65 -24.22 -10.97 -5.47
C LEU A 65 -24.85 -12.16 -4.76
N GLY A 66 -24.55 -13.36 -5.25
CA GLY A 66 -25.00 -14.63 -4.70
C GLY A 66 -23.84 -15.58 -4.38
N LEU A 67 -24.15 -16.80 -3.96
CA LEU A 67 -23.15 -17.80 -3.57
C LEU A 67 -22.21 -18.20 -4.72
N THR A 68 -22.71 -18.19 -5.95
CA THR A 68 -21.90 -18.52 -7.14
C THR A 68 -20.86 -17.48 -7.45
N ASP A 69 -21.09 -16.22 -7.04
CA ASP A 69 -20.16 -15.12 -7.29
C ASP A 69 -18.91 -15.18 -6.40
N ILE A 70 -18.95 -15.95 -5.31
CA ILE A 70 -17.79 -16.14 -4.43
C ILE A 70 -16.58 -16.67 -5.19
N SER A 71 -16.79 -17.64 -6.10
CA SER A 71 -15.71 -18.18 -6.94
C SER A 71 -15.17 -17.15 -7.93
N THR A 72 -16.04 -16.36 -8.52
CA THR A 72 -15.70 -15.28 -9.45
C THR A 72 -14.91 -14.18 -8.74
N ILE A 73 -15.35 -13.79 -7.53
CA ILE A 73 -14.64 -12.80 -6.70
C ILE A 73 -13.26 -13.30 -6.32
N ALA A 74 -13.14 -14.56 -5.88
CA ALA A 74 -11.86 -15.16 -5.52
C ALA A 74 -10.89 -15.18 -6.72
N PHE A 75 -11.38 -15.55 -7.90
CA PHE A 75 -10.59 -15.55 -9.14
C PHE A 75 -10.10 -14.16 -9.49
N TYR A 76 -11.00 -13.18 -9.59
CA TYR A 76 -10.61 -11.82 -9.97
C TYR A 76 -9.77 -11.13 -8.90
N ALA A 77 -9.98 -11.42 -7.61
CA ALA A 77 -9.13 -10.90 -6.54
C ALA A 77 -7.67 -11.32 -6.73
N ILE A 78 -7.42 -12.59 -7.04
CA ILE A 78 -6.07 -13.08 -7.34
C ILE A 78 -5.57 -12.50 -8.67
N TYR A 79 -6.41 -12.46 -9.71
CA TYR A 79 -6.05 -11.97 -11.03
C TYR A 79 -5.55 -10.53 -10.99
N PHE A 80 -6.26 -9.62 -10.32
CA PHE A 80 -5.88 -8.20 -10.24
C PHE A 80 -4.60 -7.95 -9.45
N CYS A 81 -4.28 -8.82 -8.49
CA CYS A 81 -3.08 -8.63 -7.67
C CYS A 81 -1.97 -9.67 -7.91
N LEU A 82 -2.10 -10.51 -8.95
CA LEU A 82 -1.19 -11.61 -9.22
C LEU A 82 0.27 -11.17 -9.35
N SER A 83 0.53 -10.11 -10.09
CA SER A 83 1.88 -9.54 -10.27
C SER A 83 2.51 -9.15 -8.95
N THR A 84 1.73 -8.51 -8.07
CA THR A 84 2.18 -8.09 -6.74
C THR A 84 2.37 -9.29 -5.81
N ILE A 85 1.51 -10.30 -5.91
CA ILE A 85 1.69 -11.57 -5.17
C ILE A 85 3.01 -12.22 -5.56
N LEU A 86 3.29 -12.37 -6.86
CA LEU A 86 4.54 -12.95 -7.35
C LEU A 86 5.76 -12.18 -6.85
N TYR A 87 5.70 -10.86 -6.85
CA TYR A 87 6.74 -10.03 -6.28
C TYR A 87 6.95 -10.27 -4.78
N PHE A 88 5.89 -10.32 -3.98
CA PHE A 88 6.01 -10.59 -2.55
C PHE A 88 6.58 -11.99 -2.27
N LEU A 89 6.20 -13.00 -3.05
CA LEU A 89 6.79 -14.34 -2.96
C LEU A 89 8.27 -14.33 -3.31
N ALA A 90 8.68 -13.57 -4.33
CA ALA A 90 10.09 -13.39 -4.67
C ALA A 90 10.87 -12.70 -3.53
N VAL A 91 10.30 -11.67 -2.90
CA VAL A 91 10.87 -11.01 -1.71
C VAL A 91 10.99 -12.01 -0.55
N GLY A 92 9.94 -12.82 -0.33
CA GLY A 92 9.97 -13.88 0.69
C GLY A 92 11.09 -14.88 0.46
N GLY A 93 11.24 -15.34 -0.78
CA GLY A 93 12.33 -16.25 -1.17
C GLY A 93 13.72 -15.61 -1.00
N PHE A 94 13.87 -14.34 -1.40
CA PHE A 94 15.10 -13.57 -1.21
C PHE A 94 15.52 -13.56 0.27
N TYR A 95 14.62 -13.16 1.16
CA TYR A 95 14.92 -13.13 2.60
C TYR A 95 15.09 -14.52 3.21
N GLY A 96 14.43 -15.55 2.67
CA GLY A 96 14.67 -16.94 3.05
C GLY A 96 16.11 -17.38 2.84
N VAL A 97 16.73 -16.94 1.73
CA VAL A 97 18.15 -17.23 1.41
C VAL A 97 19.09 -16.29 2.17
N VAL A 98 18.83 -14.97 2.08
CA VAL A 98 19.78 -13.94 2.56
C VAL A 98 19.87 -13.91 4.08
N SER A 99 18.78 -14.14 4.82
CA SER A 99 18.79 -14.14 6.29
C SER A 99 19.67 -15.22 6.91
N LYS A 100 19.95 -16.28 6.16
CA LYS A 100 20.86 -17.35 6.57
C LYS A 100 22.33 -17.02 6.34
N THR A 101 22.65 -15.95 5.58
CA THR A 101 24.02 -15.55 5.30
C THR A 101 24.61 -14.71 6.43
N GLU A 102 25.88 -14.98 6.76
CA GLU A 102 26.58 -14.23 7.82
C GLU A 102 26.77 -12.74 7.47
N GLY A 103 26.92 -12.41 6.18
CA GLY A 103 27.03 -11.03 5.68
C GLY A 103 25.81 -10.19 6.03
N TYR A 104 24.61 -10.73 5.77
CA TYR A 104 23.32 -10.07 6.11
C TYR A 104 23.15 -9.94 7.63
N ARG A 105 23.37 -11.03 8.38
CA ARG A 105 23.26 -11.02 9.85
C ARG A 105 24.18 -9.96 10.48
N SER A 106 25.42 -9.87 9.99
CA SER A 106 26.39 -8.85 10.42
C SER A 106 25.94 -7.43 10.07
N LEU A 107 25.34 -7.24 8.88
CA LEU A 107 24.79 -5.95 8.45
C LEU A 107 23.65 -5.50 9.38
N VAL A 108 22.69 -6.37 9.63
CA VAL A 108 21.56 -6.07 10.55
C VAL A 108 22.10 -5.69 11.93
N LYS A 109 23.03 -6.45 12.51
CA LYS A 109 23.63 -6.12 13.82
C LYS A 109 24.36 -4.79 13.83
N LYS A 110 25.12 -4.46 12.76
CA LYS A 110 25.81 -3.16 12.63
C LYS A 110 24.81 -2.01 12.56
N CYS A 111 23.75 -2.14 11.74
CA CYS A 111 22.71 -1.12 11.59
C CYS A 111 21.83 -0.98 12.84
N SER A 112 21.65 -2.04 13.62
CA SER A 112 20.84 -1.99 14.86
C SER A 112 21.51 -1.21 15.99
N LYS A 113 22.85 -1.11 16.03
CA LYS A 113 23.57 -0.38 17.08
C LYS A 113 23.22 1.11 17.15
N PRO A 114 23.32 1.90 16.05
CA PRO A 114 22.93 3.32 16.06
C PRO A 114 21.44 3.50 16.37
N VAL A 115 20.56 2.60 15.90
CA VAL A 115 19.13 2.63 16.18
C VAL A 115 18.87 2.43 17.67
N LYS A 116 19.54 1.48 18.31
CA LYS A 116 19.44 1.24 19.76
C LYS A 116 19.94 2.42 20.58
N ASN A 117 21.00 3.08 20.13
CA ASN A 117 21.60 4.22 20.85
C ASN A 117 20.68 5.47 20.76
N ASN A 118 20.13 5.74 19.57
CA ASN A 118 19.32 6.90 19.29
C ASN A 118 18.00 6.50 18.57
N PRO A 119 17.07 5.81 19.26
CA PRO A 119 15.88 5.26 18.64
C PRO A 119 14.97 6.32 18.01
N VAL A 120 14.87 7.50 18.61
CA VAL A 120 14.05 8.61 18.12
C VAL A 120 14.59 9.15 16.79
N VAL A 121 15.88 9.48 16.74
CA VAL A 121 16.50 10.05 15.52
C VAL A 121 16.47 9.03 14.38
N SER A 122 16.80 7.78 14.67
CA SER A 122 16.77 6.71 13.68
C SER A 122 15.35 6.48 13.13
N SER A 123 14.34 6.51 13.99
CA SER A 123 12.94 6.40 13.55
C SER A 123 12.53 7.57 12.66
N ILE A 124 12.94 8.80 12.98
CA ILE A 124 12.67 9.97 12.14
C ILE A 124 13.29 9.79 10.76
N ILE A 125 14.55 9.34 10.68
CA ILE A 125 15.24 9.13 9.40
C ILE A 125 14.50 8.08 8.56
N ILE A 126 14.10 6.95 9.15
CA ILE A 126 13.36 5.89 8.45
C ILE A 126 12.00 6.40 7.99
N VAL A 127 11.26 7.11 8.85
CA VAL A 127 9.95 7.70 8.54
C VAL A 127 10.06 8.67 7.37
N VAL A 128 10.98 9.64 7.44
CA VAL A 128 11.18 10.63 6.37
C VAL A 128 11.52 9.93 5.06
N LEU A 129 12.46 8.98 5.08
CA LEU A 129 12.85 8.24 3.89
C LEU A 129 11.67 7.50 3.26
N LEU A 130 10.94 6.70 4.04
CA LEU A 130 9.84 5.90 3.53
C LEU A 130 8.64 6.75 3.08
N VAL A 131 8.27 7.79 3.83
CA VAL A 131 7.17 8.69 3.46
C VAL A 131 7.48 9.43 2.16
N VAL A 132 8.68 10.01 2.04
CA VAL A 132 9.08 10.76 0.85
C VAL A 132 9.16 9.83 -0.36
N LEU A 133 9.81 8.68 -0.23
CA LEU A 133 9.90 7.72 -1.33
C LEU A 133 8.51 7.23 -1.78
N THR A 134 7.63 6.88 -0.84
CA THR A 134 6.26 6.44 -1.17
C THR A 134 5.47 7.54 -1.88
N SER A 135 5.68 8.80 -1.49
CA SER A 135 4.99 9.96 -2.09
C SER A 135 5.44 10.24 -3.53
N ILE A 136 6.62 9.76 -3.96
CA ILE A 136 7.21 10.04 -5.27
C ILE A 136 7.17 8.80 -6.19
N LEU A 137 7.37 7.61 -5.64
CA LEU A 137 7.43 6.38 -6.44
C LEU A 137 6.06 5.99 -6.98
N ARG A 138 5.99 5.61 -8.24
CA ARG A 138 4.78 5.13 -8.92
C ARG A 138 4.12 3.95 -8.20
N SER A 139 4.89 3.08 -7.56
CA SER A 139 4.35 1.98 -6.74
C SER A 139 5.00 1.92 -5.36
N SER A 140 4.17 2.07 -4.33
CA SER A 140 4.58 1.91 -2.94
C SER A 140 4.99 0.46 -2.59
N TYR A 141 4.50 -0.51 -3.35
CA TYR A 141 4.86 -1.92 -3.16
C TYR A 141 6.36 -2.17 -3.38
N ALA A 142 7.03 -1.40 -4.25
CA ALA A 142 8.45 -1.53 -4.50
C ALA A 142 9.30 -1.43 -3.20
N LEU A 143 8.87 -0.60 -2.25
CA LEU A 143 9.56 -0.42 -0.97
C LEU A 143 9.44 -1.63 -0.02
N ILE A 144 8.48 -2.54 -0.26
CA ILE A 144 8.31 -3.76 0.55
C ILE A 144 9.58 -4.63 0.49
N PHE A 145 10.40 -4.53 -0.56
CA PHE A 145 11.70 -5.20 -0.60
C PHE A 145 12.57 -4.87 0.62
N PHE A 146 12.56 -3.63 1.10
CA PHE A 146 13.40 -3.20 2.23
C PHE A 146 12.75 -3.41 3.59
N VAL A 147 11.44 -3.64 3.63
CA VAL A 147 10.69 -3.73 4.90
C VAL A 147 11.21 -4.85 5.82
N PRO A 148 11.46 -6.09 5.36
CA PRO A 148 12.01 -7.13 6.23
C PRO A 148 13.36 -6.74 6.84
N PHE A 149 14.23 -6.10 6.07
CA PHE A 149 15.53 -5.63 6.56
C PHE A 149 15.38 -4.55 7.65
N ILE A 150 14.50 -3.57 7.41
CA ILE A 150 14.26 -2.49 8.38
C ILE A 150 13.63 -3.05 9.66
N ILE A 151 12.67 -3.98 9.53
CA ILE A 151 12.03 -4.64 10.67
C ILE A 151 13.07 -5.44 11.48
N SER A 152 13.94 -6.22 10.82
CA SER A 152 15.01 -6.94 11.51
C SER A 152 15.93 -6.01 12.31
N ILE A 153 16.26 -4.84 11.75
CA ILE A 153 17.05 -3.80 12.45
C ILE A 153 16.29 -3.27 13.68
N LEU A 154 15.01 -2.92 13.54
CA LEU A 154 14.21 -2.34 14.61
C LEU A 154 13.99 -3.34 15.75
N LEU A 155 13.64 -4.60 15.44
CA LEU A 155 13.45 -5.64 16.44
C LEU A 155 14.76 -5.99 17.18
N ASN A 156 15.88 -6.07 16.45
CA ASN A 156 17.22 -6.20 17.08
C ASN A 156 17.58 -5.00 17.96
N ALA A 157 17.09 -3.80 17.65
CA ALA A 157 17.23 -2.61 18.48
C ALA A 157 16.22 -2.55 19.65
N LYS A 158 15.43 -3.63 19.87
CA LYS A 158 14.44 -3.78 20.96
C LYS A 158 13.18 -2.89 20.83
N PHE A 159 12.77 -2.62 19.60
CA PHE A 159 11.44 -2.07 19.33
C PHE A 159 10.38 -3.15 19.56
N ASP A 160 9.21 -2.76 20.05
CA ASP A 160 8.05 -3.62 20.04
C ASP A 160 7.41 -3.69 18.62
N LYS A 161 6.57 -4.70 18.40
CA LYS A 161 5.93 -4.95 17.10
C LYS A 161 5.14 -3.76 16.57
N LEU A 162 4.37 -3.07 17.43
CA LEU A 162 3.53 -1.93 17.04
C LEU A 162 4.36 -0.73 16.59
N ASN A 163 5.43 -0.42 17.32
CA ASN A 163 6.31 0.67 16.93
C ASN A 163 7.14 0.32 15.70
N ALA A 164 7.61 -0.92 15.54
CA ALA A 164 8.26 -1.38 14.31
C ALA A 164 7.30 -1.30 13.11
N MET A 165 6.05 -1.75 13.26
CA MET A 165 4.98 -1.63 12.24
C MET A 165 4.71 -0.16 11.89
N GLY A 166 4.61 0.73 12.91
CA GLY A 166 4.37 2.16 12.70
C GLY A 166 5.49 2.83 11.92
N VAL A 167 6.76 2.56 12.29
CA VAL A 167 7.94 3.14 11.61
C VAL A 167 8.13 2.60 10.19
N THR A 168 7.66 1.39 9.87
CA THR A 168 7.80 0.78 8.54
C THR A 168 6.54 0.94 7.69
N PHE A 169 5.58 0.03 7.83
CA PHE A 169 4.32 0.05 7.07
C PHE A 169 3.50 1.31 7.32
N GLY A 170 3.49 1.83 8.57
CA GLY A 170 2.85 3.10 8.88
C GLY A 170 3.41 4.26 8.06
N SER A 171 4.73 4.32 7.85
CA SER A 171 5.37 5.33 7.01
C SER A 171 4.98 5.19 5.53
N ILE A 172 4.94 3.96 5.00
CA ILE A 172 4.49 3.71 3.63
C ILE A 172 3.03 4.17 3.47
N LEU A 173 2.14 3.81 4.39
CA LEU A 173 0.74 4.23 4.38
C LEU A 173 0.58 5.75 4.48
N VAL A 174 1.38 6.43 5.30
CA VAL A 174 1.36 7.90 5.39
C VAL A 174 1.91 8.55 4.13
N GLY A 175 2.88 7.94 3.46
CA GLY A 175 3.37 8.40 2.16
C GLY A 175 2.28 8.38 1.07
N THR A 176 1.35 7.41 1.10
CA THR A 176 0.20 7.38 0.17
C THR A 176 -0.83 8.47 0.47
N LEU A 177 -0.95 8.92 1.73
CA LEU A 177 -1.80 10.03 2.16
C LEU A 177 -1.44 11.35 1.47
N GLY A 178 -0.12 11.60 1.35
CA GLY A 178 0.44 12.76 0.70
C GLY A 178 1.06 12.43 -0.65
N ALA A 179 0.44 11.55 -1.46
CA ALA A 179 0.95 11.19 -2.78
C ALA A 179 1.14 12.44 -3.65
N THR A 180 2.39 12.82 -3.90
CA THR A 180 2.72 13.99 -4.72
C THR A 180 2.83 13.62 -6.20
N TYR A 181 3.87 12.95 -6.58
CA TYR A 181 4.12 12.45 -7.94
C TYR A 181 3.87 10.95 -8.08
N GLY A 182 3.74 10.24 -6.97
CA GLY A 182 3.69 8.79 -6.92
C GLY A 182 2.34 8.25 -6.50
N SER A 183 2.28 6.99 -6.55
CA SER A 183 1.30 5.94 -6.33
C SER A 183 0.60 5.49 -7.61
N GLU A 184 0.52 4.20 -7.75
CA GLU A 184 -0.19 3.55 -8.87
C GLU A 184 -1.66 3.96 -8.90
N GLY A 185 -2.29 4.04 -7.70
CA GLY A 185 -3.66 4.50 -7.58
C GLY A 185 -3.87 5.93 -8.06
N LEU A 186 -2.92 6.84 -7.86
CA LEU A 186 -2.99 8.21 -8.37
C LEU A 186 -2.93 8.25 -9.89
N HIS A 187 -2.07 7.44 -10.51
CA HIS A 187 -1.97 7.36 -11.97
C HIS A 187 -3.31 6.92 -12.60
N TRP A 188 -3.91 5.85 -12.08
CA TRP A 188 -5.21 5.37 -12.52
C TRP A 188 -6.34 6.35 -12.22
N PHE A 189 -6.30 6.99 -11.05
CA PHE A 189 -7.26 8.04 -10.70
C PHE A 189 -7.23 9.18 -11.72
N ASN A 190 -6.06 9.71 -12.03
CA ASN A 190 -5.88 10.74 -13.05
C ASN A 190 -6.41 10.31 -14.41
N SER A 191 -6.10 9.07 -14.83
CA SER A 191 -6.57 8.51 -16.11
C SER A 191 -8.10 8.44 -16.19
N TYR A 192 -8.78 8.01 -15.12
CA TYR A 192 -10.24 7.91 -15.11
C TYR A 192 -10.93 9.25 -14.92
N VAL A 193 -10.35 10.16 -14.16
CA VAL A 193 -10.87 11.53 -13.98
C VAL A 193 -10.58 12.40 -15.21
N GLY A 194 -9.59 12.05 -16.03
CA GLY A 194 -9.16 12.86 -17.18
C GLY A 194 -8.31 14.06 -16.77
N THR A 195 -7.56 13.91 -15.68
CA THR A 195 -6.63 14.93 -15.14
C THR A 195 -5.18 14.47 -15.33
N ASP A 196 -4.25 15.37 -15.06
CA ASP A 196 -2.82 15.08 -15.09
C ASP A 196 -2.18 15.08 -13.68
N ILE A 197 -0.89 14.81 -13.63
CA ILE A 197 -0.14 14.76 -12.36
C ILE A 197 -0.06 16.13 -11.66
N ASN A 198 -0.20 17.23 -12.39
CA ASN A 198 -0.12 18.58 -11.85
C ASN A 198 -1.43 19.01 -11.18
N THR A 199 -2.55 18.35 -11.50
CA THR A 199 -3.85 18.66 -10.89
C THR A 199 -3.79 18.52 -9.39
N GLY A 200 -3.96 19.64 -8.68
CA GLY A 200 -3.85 19.71 -7.22
C GLY A 200 -2.46 19.44 -6.64
N LEU A 201 -1.38 19.41 -7.45
CA LEU A 201 -0.04 19.05 -7.00
C LEU A 201 0.45 19.95 -5.86
N VAL A 202 0.24 21.26 -5.95
CA VAL A 202 0.66 22.22 -4.90
C VAL A 202 -0.04 21.90 -3.58
N TYR A 203 -1.35 21.64 -3.62
CA TYR A 203 -2.12 21.26 -2.43
C TYR A 203 -1.64 19.94 -1.85
N ARG A 204 -1.35 18.94 -2.71
CA ARG A 204 -0.81 17.63 -2.28
C ARG A 204 0.57 17.76 -1.66
N ILE A 205 1.47 18.61 -2.19
CA ILE A 205 2.80 18.87 -1.60
C ILE A 205 2.66 19.51 -0.21
N ILE A 206 1.80 20.51 -0.05
CA ILE A 206 1.56 21.16 1.24
C ILE A 206 1.02 20.14 2.27
N LEU A 207 -0.02 19.40 1.88
CA LEU A 207 -0.60 18.37 2.76
C LEU A 207 0.39 17.25 3.10
N SER A 208 1.19 16.81 2.12
CA SER A 208 2.25 15.81 2.35
C SER A 208 3.25 16.29 3.42
N GLY A 209 3.66 17.55 3.36
CA GLY A 209 4.51 18.18 4.39
C GLY A 209 3.85 18.19 5.76
N ILE A 210 2.57 18.58 5.84
CA ILE A 210 1.78 18.57 7.07
C ILE A 210 1.69 17.15 7.65
N PHE A 211 1.33 16.16 6.84
CA PHE A 211 1.19 14.76 7.27
C PHE A 211 2.51 14.17 7.73
N LEU A 212 3.61 14.47 7.03
CA LEU A 212 4.95 14.05 7.44
C LEU A 212 5.31 14.61 8.83
N ILE A 213 5.09 15.91 9.06
CA ILE A 213 5.38 16.55 10.35
C ILE A 213 4.51 15.91 11.45
N LEU A 214 3.21 15.76 11.22
CA LEU A 214 2.29 15.14 12.17
C LEU A 214 2.71 13.69 12.49
N PHE A 215 3.15 12.93 11.49
CA PHE A 215 3.56 11.54 11.70
C PHE A 215 4.92 11.44 12.39
N ILE A 216 5.85 12.35 12.13
CA ILE A 216 7.11 12.46 12.89
C ILE A 216 6.79 12.74 14.37
N LEU A 217 5.93 13.73 14.68
CA LEU A 217 5.54 14.04 16.04
C LEU A 217 4.88 12.83 16.73
N PHE A 218 3.96 12.16 16.03
CA PHE A 218 3.32 10.94 16.52
C PHE A 218 4.36 9.84 16.83
N THR A 219 5.27 9.58 15.88
CA THR A 219 6.33 8.56 16.04
C THR A 219 7.26 8.89 17.20
N VAL A 220 7.67 10.15 17.34
CA VAL A 220 8.51 10.61 18.46
C VAL A 220 7.83 10.35 19.80
N LEU A 221 6.53 10.66 19.91
CA LEU A 221 5.76 10.43 21.16
C LEU A 221 5.65 8.94 21.51
N LYS A 222 5.54 8.07 20.50
CA LYS A 222 5.48 6.61 20.70
C LYS A 222 6.85 6.02 21.06
N VAL A 223 7.90 6.39 20.31
CA VAL A 223 9.26 5.84 20.49
C VAL A 223 9.93 6.33 21.77
N ARG A 224 9.67 7.57 22.23
CA ARG A 224 10.17 8.06 23.52
C ARG A 224 9.75 7.18 24.70
N LYS A 225 8.55 6.60 24.64
CA LYS A 225 8.06 5.68 25.67
C LYS A 225 8.86 4.37 25.74
N ILE A 226 9.40 3.90 24.62
CA ILE A 226 10.27 2.71 24.58
C ILE A 226 11.55 2.95 25.39
N LYS A 227 12.17 4.12 25.21
CA LYS A 227 13.42 4.50 25.93
C LYS A 227 13.21 4.61 27.44
N SER A 228 12.02 5.03 27.87
CA SER A 228 11.64 5.17 29.27
C SER A 228 11.41 3.81 29.97
N ASN A 229 11.01 2.79 29.23
CA ASN A 229 10.60 1.49 29.76
C ASN A 229 11.71 0.45 29.52
N LYS A 230 12.78 0.46 30.32
CA LYS A 230 13.94 -0.44 30.21
C LYS A 230 13.58 -1.94 30.25
N ASN A 231 12.42 -2.30 30.80
CA ASN A 231 11.88 -3.66 30.89
C ASN A 231 10.65 -3.83 29.98
N ASN A 232 10.78 -3.54 28.68
CA ASN A 232 9.68 -3.73 27.74
C ASN A 232 9.49 -5.24 27.45
N LYS A 233 8.68 -5.91 28.28
CA LYS A 233 8.33 -7.34 28.09
C LYS A 233 7.75 -7.64 26.71
N ASN A 234 7.05 -6.66 26.09
CA ASN A 234 6.48 -6.81 24.74
C ASN A 234 7.55 -6.83 23.64
N ALA A 235 8.77 -6.34 23.91
CA ALA A 235 9.88 -6.41 22.95
C ALA A 235 10.59 -7.76 23.01
N GLU A 236 10.50 -8.51 24.10
CA GLU A 236 11.08 -9.86 24.23
C GLU A 236 10.25 -10.91 23.50
N GLU A 237 8.94 -10.67 23.30
CA GLU A 237 8.01 -11.54 22.56
C GLU A 237 7.97 -11.25 21.05
N ALA A 238 8.67 -10.22 20.57
CA ALA A 238 8.68 -9.85 19.17
C ALA A 238 9.63 -10.74 18.37
N VAL A 239 9.08 -11.75 17.71
CA VAL A 239 9.81 -12.65 16.81
C VAL A 239 9.85 -12.02 15.41
N ASP A 240 11.04 -11.95 14.81
CA ASP A 240 11.22 -11.57 13.42
C ASP A 240 10.78 -12.71 12.50
N LEU A 241 10.11 -12.40 11.41
CA LEU A 241 9.68 -13.38 10.41
C LEU A 241 10.90 -14.07 9.76
N TYR A 242 11.98 -13.33 9.55
CA TYR A 242 13.26 -13.81 9.06
C TYR A 242 14.33 -13.66 10.14
N GLU A 243 14.22 -14.48 11.18
CA GLU A 243 15.05 -14.42 12.36
C GLU A 243 16.55 -14.34 12.03
N VAL A 244 17.23 -13.38 12.66
CA VAL A 244 18.66 -13.15 12.50
C VAL A 244 19.40 -13.80 13.66
N GLU A 245 19.90 -15.00 13.42
CA GLU A 245 20.72 -15.73 14.39
C GLU A 245 22.05 -15.03 14.71
N ASP A 246 22.73 -15.50 15.75
CA ASP A 246 24.03 -14.96 16.12
C ASP A 246 25.12 -15.22 15.06
N VAL A 247 25.91 -14.17 14.81
CA VAL A 247 27.05 -14.25 13.90
C VAL A 247 28.18 -15.03 14.54
N LYS A 248 28.63 -16.11 13.88
CA LYS A 248 29.69 -16.98 14.41
C LYS A 248 31.11 -16.60 14.00
N GLY A 249 31.27 -15.65 13.06
CA GLY A 249 32.58 -15.29 12.51
C GLY A 249 32.67 -13.85 11.98
N LYS A 250 33.87 -13.49 11.44
CA LYS A 250 34.08 -12.25 10.70
C LYS A 250 33.60 -12.45 9.26
N SER A 251 32.48 -11.83 8.88
CA SER A 251 31.93 -11.91 7.53
C SER A 251 32.09 -10.61 6.76
N LYS A 252 32.23 -10.71 5.44
CA LYS A 252 32.24 -9.55 4.55
C LYS A 252 30.83 -9.04 4.37
N VAL A 253 30.58 -7.83 4.85
CA VAL A 253 29.23 -7.16 4.78
C VAL A 253 29.02 -6.45 3.45
N TRP A 254 30.12 -6.03 2.78
CA TRP A 254 30.05 -5.20 1.59
C TRP A 254 29.25 -5.81 0.41
N PRO A 255 29.27 -7.14 0.15
CA PRO A 255 28.46 -7.68 -0.95
C PRO A 255 26.97 -7.49 -0.75
N THR A 256 26.50 -7.68 0.49
CA THR A 256 25.10 -7.44 0.85
C THR A 256 24.75 -5.97 0.67
N ILE A 257 25.63 -5.05 1.10
CA ILE A 257 25.40 -3.60 0.91
C ILE A 257 25.29 -3.26 -0.58
N VAL A 258 26.18 -3.81 -1.43
CA VAL A 258 26.16 -3.54 -2.87
C VAL A 258 24.87 -4.03 -3.50
N VAL A 259 24.41 -5.25 -3.21
CA VAL A 259 23.15 -5.78 -3.77
C VAL A 259 21.97 -4.92 -3.33
N PHE A 260 21.88 -4.54 -2.04
CA PHE A 260 20.80 -3.67 -1.55
C PHE A 260 20.87 -2.28 -2.20
N ALA A 261 22.05 -1.70 -2.37
CA ALA A 261 22.23 -0.41 -3.02
C ALA A 261 21.84 -0.47 -4.51
N VAL A 262 22.23 -1.52 -5.23
CA VAL A 262 21.83 -1.71 -6.64
C VAL A 262 20.32 -1.85 -6.76
N VAL A 263 19.66 -2.68 -5.94
CA VAL A 263 18.20 -2.80 -5.95
C VAL A 263 17.54 -1.46 -5.62
N PHE A 264 18.07 -0.72 -4.65
CA PHE A 264 17.55 0.62 -4.30
C PHE A 264 17.65 1.60 -5.47
N ILE A 265 18.80 1.66 -6.13
CA ILE A 265 19.01 2.52 -7.30
C ILE A 265 18.05 2.12 -8.43
N LEU A 266 17.90 0.82 -8.70
CA LEU A 266 16.99 0.32 -9.73
C LEU A 266 15.51 0.64 -9.39
N ILE A 267 15.11 0.60 -8.12
CA ILE A 267 13.77 1.03 -7.70
C ILE A 267 13.57 2.52 -7.98
N ILE A 268 14.53 3.37 -7.62
CA ILE A 268 14.41 4.82 -7.91
C ILE A 268 14.36 5.07 -9.42
N LEU A 269 15.28 4.47 -10.18
CA LEU A 269 15.31 4.66 -11.64
C LEU A 269 14.07 4.08 -12.34
N GLY A 270 13.55 2.96 -11.88
CA GLY A 270 12.43 2.26 -12.53
C GLY A 270 11.05 2.80 -12.15
N TYR A 271 10.90 3.38 -10.95
CA TYR A 271 9.59 3.77 -10.40
C TYR A 271 9.39 5.26 -10.20
N VAL A 272 10.36 6.11 -10.46
CA VAL A 272 10.15 7.55 -10.60
C VAL A 272 9.82 7.80 -12.07
N ASP A 273 8.62 8.31 -12.37
CA ASP A 273 8.22 8.64 -13.74
C ASP A 273 8.94 9.93 -14.18
N TRP A 274 10.14 9.73 -14.73
CA TRP A 274 11.06 10.83 -15.06
C TRP A 274 10.52 11.75 -16.14
N ASN A 275 9.83 11.17 -17.14
CA ASN A 275 9.28 11.95 -18.24
C ASN A 275 8.03 12.73 -17.79
N VAL A 276 7.03 12.04 -17.25
CA VAL A 276 5.75 12.67 -16.89
C VAL A 276 5.92 13.68 -15.74
N ASN A 277 6.74 13.33 -14.72
CA ASN A 277 6.88 14.18 -13.54
C ASN A 277 7.86 15.33 -13.72
N PHE A 278 8.92 15.15 -14.53
CA PHE A 278 10.05 16.08 -14.59
C PHE A 278 10.46 16.47 -16.02
N GLY A 279 9.79 15.95 -17.05
CA GLY A 279 10.11 16.23 -18.46
C GLY A 279 11.46 15.65 -18.91
N ILE A 280 11.99 14.63 -18.23
CA ILE A 280 13.28 14.01 -18.53
C ILE A 280 13.05 12.83 -19.51
N GLU A 281 13.31 13.07 -20.79
CA GLU A 281 13.12 12.06 -21.86
C GLU A 281 14.33 11.12 -22.04
N THR A 282 15.47 11.45 -21.46
CA THR A 282 16.73 10.71 -21.63
C THR A 282 16.60 9.21 -21.38
N PHE A 283 15.75 8.80 -20.43
CA PHE A 283 15.54 7.38 -20.14
C PHE A 283 14.73 6.65 -21.22
N ASN A 284 13.79 7.34 -21.87
CA ASN A 284 13.04 6.82 -23.00
C ASN A 284 13.95 6.69 -24.23
N GLU A 285 14.75 7.72 -24.51
CA GLU A 285 15.74 7.72 -25.60
C GLU A 285 16.79 6.62 -25.40
N PHE A 286 17.27 6.45 -24.15
CA PHE A 286 18.22 5.37 -23.82
C PHE A 286 17.59 3.99 -24.04
N HIS A 287 16.34 3.79 -23.64
CA HIS A 287 15.62 2.53 -23.86
C HIS A 287 15.45 2.23 -25.34
N GLU A 288 15.04 3.22 -26.14
CA GLU A 288 14.89 3.08 -27.57
C GLU A 288 16.23 2.76 -28.24
N TRP A 289 17.28 3.52 -27.91
CA TRP A 289 18.64 3.25 -28.38
C TRP A 289 19.09 1.82 -28.03
N LEU A 290 18.90 1.39 -26.80
CA LEU A 290 19.32 0.07 -26.32
C LEU A 290 18.58 -1.06 -27.06
N THR A 291 17.27 -0.93 -27.21
CA THR A 291 16.43 -1.97 -27.84
C THR A 291 16.54 -2.01 -29.35
N THR A 292 16.94 -0.92 -29.97
CA THR A 292 17.15 -0.84 -31.43
C THR A 292 18.61 -1.15 -31.83
N LEU A 293 19.54 -1.27 -30.88
CA LEU A 293 20.94 -1.56 -31.16
C LEU A 293 21.10 -2.94 -31.83
N THR A 294 21.54 -2.94 -33.08
CA THR A 294 21.69 -4.16 -33.90
C THR A 294 23.14 -4.62 -33.98
N ILE A 295 23.33 -5.95 -33.95
CA ILE A 295 24.60 -6.60 -34.32
C ILE A 295 24.39 -7.20 -35.71
N GLY A 296 25.18 -6.71 -36.69
CA GLY A 296 24.95 -7.03 -38.10
C GLY A 296 23.78 -6.26 -38.69
N LYS A 297 22.96 -6.90 -39.55
CA LYS A 297 21.87 -6.21 -40.28
C LYS A 297 20.51 -6.22 -39.55
N GLU A 298 20.25 -7.23 -38.72
CA GLU A 298 18.90 -7.48 -38.23
C GLU A 298 18.81 -7.95 -36.75
N PHE A 299 19.95 -8.27 -36.08
CA PHE A 299 19.91 -8.87 -34.75
C PHE A 299 19.94 -7.81 -33.65
N THR A 300 18.79 -7.53 -33.04
CA THR A 300 18.64 -6.59 -31.89
C THR A 300 19.00 -7.29 -30.57
N LEU A 301 20.31 -7.34 -30.24
CA LEU A 301 20.85 -8.11 -29.10
C LEU A 301 20.08 -7.87 -27.79
N PHE A 302 19.92 -6.61 -27.44
CA PHE A 302 19.31 -6.29 -26.14
C PHE A 302 17.81 -6.54 -26.07
N SER A 303 17.07 -6.42 -27.20
CA SER A 303 15.67 -6.84 -27.29
C SER A 303 15.52 -8.35 -27.09
N TYR A 304 16.47 -9.15 -27.58
CA TYR A 304 16.48 -10.60 -27.32
C TYR A 304 16.82 -10.96 -25.87
N ILE A 305 17.76 -10.23 -25.24
CA ILE A 305 18.17 -10.49 -23.86
C ILE A 305 17.10 -10.03 -22.87
N LEU A 306 16.54 -8.84 -23.07
CA LEU A 306 15.59 -8.21 -22.16
C LEU A 306 14.14 -8.65 -22.40
N GLY A 307 13.82 -9.07 -23.63
CA GLY A 307 12.48 -9.44 -24.05
C GLY A 307 11.65 -8.24 -24.54
N THR A 308 10.58 -8.53 -25.27
CA THR A 308 9.71 -7.52 -25.90
C THR A 308 8.84 -6.74 -24.90
N GLY A 309 8.70 -7.23 -23.67
CA GLY A 309 7.90 -6.58 -22.61
C GLY A 309 8.70 -5.63 -21.72
N THR A 310 9.98 -5.36 -22.06
CA THR A 310 10.79 -4.42 -21.28
C THR A 310 10.35 -2.99 -21.56
N THR A 311 10.16 -2.19 -20.51
CA THR A 311 9.79 -0.79 -20.58
C THR A 311 10.94 0.11 -20.16
N ALA A 312 10.88 1.40 -20.52
CA ALA A 312 11.89 2.38 -20.15
C ALA A 312 11.99 2.55 -18.62
N LEU A 313 13.13 3.03 -18.15
CA LEU A 313 13.31 3.43 -16.75
C LEU A 313 12.29 4.55 -16.42
N GLY A 314 11.62 4.39 -15.27
CA GLY A 314 10.53 5.29 -14.84
C GLY A 314 9.12 4.73 -15.08
N THR A 315 8.97 3.75 -15.98
CA THR A 315 7.66 3.17 -16.33
C THR A 315 7.54 1.70 -15.94
N TRP A 316 8.42 1.21 -15.05
CA TRP A 316 8.43 -0.18 -14.67
C TRP A 316 7.19 -0.59 -13.87
N GLU A 317 6.69 -1.76 -14.20
CA GLU A 317 5.67 -2.45 -13.41
C GLU A 317 6.30 -3.37 -12.38
N ILE A 318 5.51 -3.83 -11.42
CA ILE A 318 5.98 -4.67 -10.30
C ILE A 318 6.56 -6.03 -10.78
N THR A 319 6.18 -6.47 -11.97
CA THR A 319 6.74 -7.66 -12.62
C THR A 319 8.23 -7.53 -12.91
N ALA A 320 8.69 -6.36 -13.38
CA ALA A 320 10.10 -6.10 -13.63
C ALA A 320 10.93 -6.22 -12.33
N LEU A 321 10.38 -5.68 -11.22
CA LEU A 321 11.05 -5.78 -9.92
C LEU A 321 11.09 -7.22 -9.39
N SER A 322 10.09 -8.04 -9.72
CA SER A 322 10.11 -9.47 -9.38
C SER A 322 11.32 -10.18 -9.98
N VAL A 323 11.63 -9.89 -11.25
CA VAL A 323 12.80 -10.45 -11.93
C VAL A 323 14.10 -9.95 -11.30
N ILE A 324 14.18 -8.65 -10.98
CA ILE A 324 15.35 -8.06 -10.30
C ILE A 324 15.61 -8.74 -8.95
N VAL A 325 14.56 -8.96 -8.15
CA VAL A 325 14.66 -9.63 -6.85
C VAL A 325 15.13 -11.08 -7.02
N LEU A 326 14.63 -11.80 -8.02
CA LEU A 326 15.09 -13.16 -8.33
C LEU A 326 16.57 -13.18 -8.72
N ILE A 327 17.01 -12.26 -9.60
CA ILE A 327 18.41 -12.11 -9.97
C ILE A 327 19.26 -11.77 -8.73
N ALA A 328 18.83 -10.82 -7.91
CA ALA A 328 19.50 -10.46 -6.66
C ALA A 328 19.65 -11.66 -5.71
N THR A 329 18.61 -12.53 -5.66
CA THR A 329 18.65 -13.77 -4.85
C THR A 329 19.72 -14.72 -5.35
N ILE A 330 19.79 -14.95 -6.67
CA ILE A 330 20.80 -15.82 -7.29
C ILE A 330 22.20 -15.25 -7.06
N VAL A 331 22.39 -13.95 -7.27
CA VAL A 331 23.67 -13.26 -7.04
C VAL A 331 24.11 -13.39 -5.58
N MET A 332 23.21 -13.17 -4.63
CA MET A 332 23.50 -13.33 -3.21
C MET A 332 23.86 -14.76 -2.85
N ALA A 333 23.18 -15.75 -3.41
CA ALA A 333 23.49 -17.16 -3.20
C ALA A 333 24.87 -17.52 -3.76
N ALA A 334 25.18 -17.06 -4.98
CA ALA A 334 26.48 -17.30 -5.61
C ALA A 334 27.64 -16.68 -4.82
N ILE A 335 27.53 -15.41 -4.41
CA ILE A 335 28.56 -14.71 -3.62
C ILE A 335 28.81 -15.41 -2.27
N ASN A 336 27.77 -15.96 -1.66
CA ASN A 336 27.87 -16.66 -0.37
C ASN A 336 28.11 -18.17 -0.53
N SER A 337 28.35 -18.66 -1.75
CA SER A 337 28.63 -20.08 -2.05
C SER A 337 27.54 -21.03 -1.51
N VAL A 338 26.28 -20.60 -1.58
CA VAL A 338 25.14 -21.41 -1.14
C VAL A 338 24.93 -22.55 -2.13
N LYS A 339 24.89 -23.78 -1.66
CA LYS A 339 24.67 -24.96 -2.51
C LYS A 339 23.25 -24.96 -3.08
N ALA A 340 23.07 -25.48 -4.29
CA ALA A 340 21.77 -25.49 -4.97
C ALA A 340 20.64 -26.13 -4.13
N LYS A 341 20.92 -27.22 -3.41
CA LYS A 341 19.97 -27.86 -2.51
C LYS A 341 19.55 -26.94 -1.36
N ASP A 342 20.52 -26.27 -0.73
CA ASP A 342 20.28 -25.35 0.39
C ASP A 342 19.58 -24.06 -0.09
N PHE A 343 19.89 -23.62 -1.31
CA PHE A 343 19.20 -22.52 -1.99
C PHE A 343 17.71 -22.83 -2.16
N ALA A 344 17.37 -23.96 -2.79
CA ALA A 344 15.97 -24.32 -3.04
C ALA A 344 15.17 -24.48 -1.74
N SER A 345 15.76 -25.13 -0.71
CA SER A 345 15.12 -25.26 0.62
C SER A 345 14.91 -23.89 1.27
N SER A 346 15.95 -23.06 1.32
CA SER A 346 15.90 -21.74 1.97
C SER A 346 14.95 -20.78 1.27
N TYR A 347 14.92 -20.79 -0.06
CA TYR A 347 13.99 -20.00 -0.86
C TYR A 347 12.53 -20.44 -0.58
N GLY A 348 12.26 -21.74 -0.63
CA GLY A 348 10.93 -22.29 -0.35
C GLY A 348 10.44 -21.98 1.07
N GLU A 349 11.31 -22.14 2.09
CA GLU A 349 10.98 -21.74 3.46
C GLU A 349 10.64 -20.24 3.58
N GLY A 350 11.39 -19.39 2.88
CA GLY A 350 11.14 -17.96 2.85
C GLY A 350 9.80 -17.61 2.22
N VAL A 351 9.44 -18.28 1.12
CA VAL A 351 8.12 -18.15 0.47
C VAL A 351 7.01 -18.59 1.42
N VAL A 352 7.14 -19.73 2.11
CA VAL A 352 6.12 -20.21 3.05
C VAL A 352 5.89 -19.21 4.19
N LYS A 353 6.94 -18.60 4.72
CA LYS A 353 6.83 -17.60 5.79
C LYS A 353 5.98 -16.39 5.41
N ILE A 354 6.04 -15.94 4.15
CA ILE A 354 5.31 -14.75 3.70
C ILE A 354 3.88 -15.06 3.20
N LEU A 355 3.46 -16.31 3.13
CA LEU A 355 2.13 -16.70 2.62
C LEU A 355 0.98 -16.06 3.41
N LYS A 356 1.09 -15.95 4.74
CA LYS A 356 0.06 -15.34 5.57
C LYS A 356 -0.17 -13.86 5.20
N PRO A 357 0.84 -12.98 5.19
CA PRO A 357 0.67 -11.60 4.72
C PRO A 357 0.15 -11.52 3.27
N VAL A 358 0.64 -12.37 2.37
CA VAL A 358 0.20 -12.41 0.97
C VAL A 358 -1.28 -12.80 0.84
N SER A 359 -1.74 -13.78 1.60
CA SER A 359 -3.16 -14.18 1.58
C SER A 359 -4.09 -13.07 2.11
N LEU A 360 -3.67 -12.33 3.14
CA LEU A 360 -4.40 -11.18 3.66
C LEU A 360 -4.44 -10.03 2.64
N PHE A 361 -3.34 -9.81 1.92
CA PHE A 361 -3.29 -8.86 0.81
C PHE A 361 -4.29 -9.21 -0.30
N ALA A 362 -4.32 -10.48 -0.73
CA ALA A 362 -5.27 -10.97 -1.73
C ALA A 362 -6.74 -10.83 -1.28
N LEU A 363 -7.03 -11.05 0.00
CA LEU A 363 -8.37 -10.87 0.56
C LEU A 363 -8.82 -9.40 0.57
N ALA A 364 -7.90 -8.44 0.70
CA ALA A 364 -8.25 -7.03 0.51
C ALA A 364 -8.76 -6.77 -0.92
N TYR A 365 -8.15 -7.39 -1.92
CA TYR A 365 -8.64 -7.32 -3.30
C TYR A 365 -9.99 -8.04 -3.49
N ALA A 366 -10.33 -9.03 -2.69
CA ALA A 366 -11.67 -9.64 -2.73
C ALA A 366 -12.75 -8.62 -2.32
N VAL A 367 -12.49 -7.73 -1.36
CA VAL A 367 -13.41 -6.62 -1.04
C VAL A 367 -13.55 -5.68 -2.21
N PHE A 368 -12.45 -5.26 -2.81
CA PHE A 368 -12.44 -4.40 -4.00
C PHE A 368 -13.26 -5.02 -5.14
N VAL A 369 -13.02 -6.29 -5.49
CA VAL A 369 -13.75 -7.00 -6.56
C VAL A 369 -15.25 -7.08 -6.25
N THR A 370 -15.61 -7.34 -4.99
CA THR A 370 -17.01 -7.34 -4.55
C THR A 370 -17.66 -5.99 -4.86
N CYS A 371 -16.99 -4.89 -4.52
CA CYS A 371 -17.48 -3.53 -4.80
C CYS A 371 -17.52 -3.21 -6.30
N TYR A 372 -16.51 -3.66 -7.04
CA TYR A 372 -16.42 -3.50 -8.50
C TYR A 372 -17.59 -4.21 -9.22
N MET A 373 -17.92 -5.43 -8.80
CA MET A 373 -19.02 -6.20 -9.41
C MET A 373 -20.39 -5.62 -9.07
N THR A 374 -20.56 -5.03 -7.88
CA THR A 374 -21.87 -4.53 -7.44
C THR A 374 -22.20 -3.14 -7.95
N GLN A 375 -21.22 -2.28 -8.20
CA GLN A 375 -21.36 -0.88 -8.64
C GLN A 375 -22.30 -0.01 -7.76
N CYS A 376 -22.51 -0.42 -6.50
CA CYS A 376 -23.44 0.27 -5.57
C CYS A 376 -22.89 1.63 -5.09
N PHE A 377 -21.57 1.84 -5.18
CA PHE A 377 -20.95 3.05 -4.63
C PHE A 377 -21.20 4.30 -5.46
N ALA A 378 -21.56 4.17 -6.73
CA ALA A 378 -22.03 5.30 -7.54
C ALA A 378 -23.32 5.90 -6.95
N PHE A 379 -24.30 5.05 -6.54
CA PHE A 379 -25.51 5.49 -5.88
C PHE A 379 -25.25 6.17 -4.53
N ILE A 380 -24.33 5.61 -3.72
CA ILE A 380 -23.95 6.21 -2.44
C ILE A 380 -23.30 7.58 -2.68
N SER A 381 -22.42 7.70 -3.67
CA SER A 381 -21.76 8.96 -4.02
C SER A 381 -22.76 10.00 -4.55
N ASP A 382 -23.72 9.59 -5.37
CA ASP A 382 -24.80 10.46 -5.86
C ASP A 382 -25.61 11.04 -4.71
N TRP A 383 -25.97 10.22 -3.73
CA TRP A 383 -26.66 10.69 -2.54
C TRP A 383 -25.86 11.78 -1.79
N PHE A 384 -24.56 11.60 -1.62
CA PHE A 384 -23.70 12.62 -0.99
C PHE A 384 -23.60 13.90 -1.84
N PHE A 385 -23.43 13.77 -3.16
CA PHE A 385 -23.40 14.93 -4.06
C PHE A 385 -24.72 15.68 -4.08
N GLY A 386 -25.84 14.99 -3.92
CA GLY A 386 -27.19 15.58 -3.83
C GLY A 386 -27.43 16.40 -2.55
N LEU A 387 -26.61 16.25 -1.49
CA LEU A 387 -26.76 17.02 -0.25
C LEU A 387 -26.44 18.51 -0.41
N THR A 388 -25.67 18.88 -1.42
CA THR A 388 -25.27 20.27 -1.70
C THR A 388 -25.37 20.57 -3.19
N LYS A 389 -25.84 21.78 -3.54
CA LYS A 389 -25.94 22.21 -4.94
C LYS A 389 -24.58 22.51 -5.57
N ASN A 390 -23.64 22.94 -4.74
CA ASN A 390 -22.29 23.35 -5.15
C ASN A 390 -21.27 22.49 -4.42
N PHE A 391 -20.03 22.51 -4.88
CA PHE A 391 -18.91 21.86 -4.19
C PHE A 391 -18.83 22.31 -2.72
N ASN A 392 -18.85 21.32 -1.83
CA ASN A 392 -18.68 21.51 -0.41
C ASN A 392 -17.53 20.62 0.09
N PRO A 393 -16.42 21.18 0.58
CA PRO A 393 -15.23 20.41 0.96
C PRO A 393 -15.50 19.38 2.05
N PHE A 394 -16.41 19.65 2.98
CA PHE A 394 -16.74 18.72 4.07
C PHE A 394 -17.54 17.51 3.56
N ILE A 395 -18.59 17.75 2.77
CA ILE A 395 -19.40 16.67 2.18
C ILE A 395 -18.56 15.83 1.23
N THR A 396 -17.73 16.47 0.40
CA THR A 396 -16.83 15.77 -0.52
C THR A 396 -15.80 14.92 0.25
N THR A 397 -15.24 15.43 1.35
CA THR A 397 -14.31 14.64 2.19
C THR A 397 -15.02 13.44 2.81
N ILE A 398 -16.26 13.59 3.29
CA ILE A 398 -17.04 12.46 3.83
C ILE A 398 -17.36 11.45 2.74
N ASN A 399 -17.78 11.88 1.56
CA ASN A 399 -18.02 10.99 0.42
C ASN A 399 -16.75 10.23 0.02
N ALA A 400 -15.60 10.92 -0.12
CA ALA A 400 -14.32 10.29 -0.38
C ALA A 400 -13.92 9.28 0.71
N PHE A 401 -14.22 9.57 1.98
CA PHE A 401 -13.95 8.66 3.10
C PHE A 401 -14.80 7.39 3.00
N VAL A 402 -16.11 7.52 2.79
CA VAL A 402 -17.03 6.38 2.67
C VAL A 402 -16.69 5.53 1.46
N SER A 403 -16.48 6.15 0.29
CA SER A 403 -16.09 5.44 -0.94
C SER A 403 -14.79 4.66 -0.74
N SER A 404 -13.80 5.25 -0.09
CA SER A 404 -12.46 4.65 0.10
C SER A 404 -12.45 3.48 1.10
N ILE A 405 -13.45 3.33 1.97
CA ILE A 405 -13.51 2.21 2.93
C ILE A 405 -13.50 0.85 2.22
N PHE A 406 -14.19 0.75 1.10
CA PHE A 406 -14.37 -0.50 0.36
C PHE A 406 -13.49 -0.59 -0.89
N HIS A 407 -12.85 0.52 -1.29
CA HIS A 407 -11.98 0.52 -2.45
C HIS A 407 -10.53 0.31 -2.04
N ALA A 408 -9.95 -0.83 -2.41
CA ALA A 408 -8.52 -1.10 -2.23
C ALA A 408 -7.66 -0.26 -3.19
N ASP A 409 -8.26 0.31 -4.23
CA ASP A 409 -7.62 1.08 -5.28
C ASP A 409 -8.29 2.45 -5.47
N LEU A 410 -7.47 3.50 -5.47
CA LEU A 410 -7.91 4.88 -5.74
C LEU A 410 -8.40 5.05 -7.18
N GLY A 411 -7.82 4.32 -8.13
CA GLY A 411 -8.23 4.35 -9.53
C GLY A 411 -9.69 3.97 -9.71
N TYR A 412 -10.18 2.94 -9.00
CA TYR A 412 -11.59 2.57 -9.05
C TYR A 412 -12.51 3.68 -8.51
N THR A 413 -12.08 4.40 -7.47
CA THR A 413 -12.80 5.60 -7.01
C THR A 413 -12.89 6.63 -8.13
N GLY A 414 -11.82 6.89 -8.87
CA GLY A 414 -11.80 7.76 -10.04
C GLY A 414 -12.74 7.28 -11.16
N TYR A 415 -12.77 5.97 -11.41
CA TYR A 415 -13.72 5.38 -12.36
C TYR A 415 -15.17 5.66 -12.00
N ILE A 416 -15.53 5.59 -10.71
CA ILE A 416 -16.91 5.87 -10.26
C ILE A 416 -17.23 7.37 -10.35
N VAL A 417 -16.40 8.24 -9.78
CA VAL A 417 -16.78 9.66 -9.59
C VAL A 417 -16.17 10.61 -10.62
N GLY A 418 -15.29 10.13 -11.49
CA GLY A 418 -14.49 10.97 -12.38
C GLY A 418 -15.29 11.96 -13.21
N SER A 419 -16.38 11.51 -13.84
CA SER A 419 -17.22 12.38 -14.67
C SER A 419 -17.92 13.48 -13.85
N VAL A 420 -18.24 13.23 -12.57
CA VAL A 420 -18.80 14.28 -11.68
C VAL A 420 -17.73 15.30 -11.34
N LEU A 421 -16.50 14.85 -11.04
CA LEU A 421 -15.43 15.74 -10.66
C LEU A 421 -15.08 16.72 -11.79
N THR A 422 -15.04 16.25 -13.03
CA THR A 422 -14.69 17.09 -14.19
C THR A 422 -15.83 17.92 -14.72
N ASN A 423 -17.09 17.45 -14.65
CA ASN A 423 -18.22 18.19 -15.21
C ASN A 423 -18.89 19.10 -14.17
N THR A 424 -19.07 18.60 -12.91
CA THR A 424 -19.79 19.35 -11.89
C THR A 424 -18.87 20.24 -11.06
N TYR A 425 -17.63 19.77 -10.79
CA TYR A 425 -16.67 20.48 -9.94
C TYR A 425 -15.44 20.97 -10.69
N ALA A 426 -15.55 21.24 -11.99
CA ALA A 426 -14.46 21.69 -12.85
C ALA A 426 -13.67 22.89 -12.28
N ASN A 427 -14.38 23.86 -11.70
CA ASN A 427 -13.77 25.06 -11.11
C ASN A 427 -12.97 24.79 -9.82
N ASP A 428 -13.22 23.66 -9.16
CA ASP A 428 -12.61 23.26 -7.90
C ASP A 428 -11.79 21.97 -8.06
N ILE A 429 -11.48 21.58 -9.30
CA ILE A 429 -10.93 20.26 -9.61
C ILE A 429 -9.64 19.95 -8.82
N ASP A 430 -8.74 20.92 -8.67
CA ASP A 430 -7.50 20.76 -7.92
C ASP A 430 -7.73 20.40 -6.44
N LEU A 431 -8.71 21.08 -5.83
CA LEU A 431 -9.04 20.83 -4.43
C LEU A 431 -9.80 19.52 -4.26
N VAL A 432 -10.80 19.25 -5.11
CA VAL A 432 -11.58 18.01 -5.09
C VAL A 432 -10.67 16.80 -5.31
N HIS A 433 -9.81 16.85 -6.31
CA HIS A 433 -8.81 15.82 -6.60
C HIS A 433 -7.94 15.53 -5.37
N THR A 434 -7.39 16.59 -4.77
CA THR A 434 -6.56 16.49 -3.57
C THR A 434 -7.31 15.85 -2.39
N LEU A 435 -8.59 16.19 -2.20
CA LEU A 435 -9.42 15.61 -1.13
C LEU A 435 -9.61 14.11 -1.33
N TYR A 436 -9.89 13.64 -2.55
CA TYR A 436 -10.03 12.21 -2.82
C TYR A 436 -8.72 11.46 -2.56
N VAL A 437 -7.60 11.96 -3.06
CA VAL A 437 -6.27 11.35 -2.88
C VAL A 437 -5.90 11.26 -1.39
N SER A 438 -5.99 12.38 -0.67
CA SER A 438 -5.59 12.43 0.75
C SER A 438 -6.53 11.64 1.64
N THR A 439 -7.84 11.69 1.38
CA THR A 439 -8.83 10.93 2.16
C THR A 439 -8.71 9.44 1.92
N TYR A 440 -8.47 9.02 0.66
CA TYR A 440 -8.17 7.63 0.35
C TYR A 440 -6.96 7.13 1.16
N GLY A 441 -5.84 7.86 1.13
CA GLY A 441 -4.67 7.49 1.91
C GLY A 441 -4.94 7.40 3.41
N LEU A 442 -5.77 8.30 3.98
CA LEU A 442 -6.19 8.24 5.38
C LEU A 442 -6.97 6.96 5.68
N VAL A 443 -7.88 6.57 4.80
CA VAL A 443 -8.65 5.33 4.95
C VAL A 443 -7.72 4.12 4.90
N GLN A 444 -6.70 4.11 4.01
CA GLN A 444 -5.73 3.03 3.94
C GLN A 444 -4.91 2.85 5.25
N VAL A 445 -4.71 3.90 6.02
CA VAL A 445 -4.05 3.82 7.35
C VAL A 445 -4.94 3.15 8.39
N LEU A 446 -6.27 3.27 8.26
CA LEU A 446 -7.25 2.91 9.30
C LEU A 446 -7.94 1.58 9.10
N VAL A 447 -8.40 1.28 7.88
CA VAL A 447 -9.42 0.24 7.68
C VAL A 447 -8.83 -1.13 7.35
N PRO A 448 -9.50 -2.21 7.78
CA PRO A 448 -9.04 -3.57 7.52
C PRO A 448 -9.33 -4.05 6.09
N THR A 449 -9.59 -3.14 5.16
CA THR A 449 -9.71 -3.39 3.72
C THR A 449 -8.46 -2.91 2.96
N SER A 450 -7.55 -2.22 3.64
CA SER A 450 -6.29 -1.76 3.07
C SER A 450 -5.33 -2.94 2.85
N SER A 451 -4.90 -3.12 1.61
CA SER A 451 -4.02 -4.20 1.20
C SER A 451 -2.64 -4.15 1.87
N ILE A 452 -2.01 -2.97 1.91
CA ILE A 452 -0.70 -2.76 2.56
C ILE A 452 -0.82 -2.93 4.08
N LEU A 453 -1.89 -2.40 4.69
CA LEU A 453 -2.11 -2.54 6.12
C LEU A 453 -2.29 -4.01 6.51
N LEU A 454 -3.14 -4.76 5.79
CA LEU A 454 -3.36 -6.18 6.07
C LEU A 454 -2.09 -7.01 5.86
N PHE A 455 -1.33 -6.72 4.80
CA PHE A 455 -0.03 -7.35 4.58
C PHE A 455 0.90 -7.10 5.78
N GLY A 456 1.04 -5.85 6.22
CA GLY A 456 1.90 -5.48 7.35
C GLY A 456 1.46 -6.07 8.68
N LEU A 457 0.16 -6.06 8.97
CA LEU A 457 -0.39 -6.68 10.18
C LEU A 457 -0.17 -8.19 10.18
N GLY A 458 -0.34 -8.84 9.02
CA GLY A 458 -0.05 -10.26 8.84
C GLY A 458 1.43 -10.58 8.99
N TYR A 459 2.31 -9.73 8.45
CA TYR A 459 3.76 -9.85 8.55
C TYR A 459 4.25 -9.77 10.01
N MET A 460 3.75 -8.79 10.76
CA MET A 460 4.14 -8.55 12.16
C MET A 460 3.36 -9.39 13.18
N ASP A 461 2.39 -10.17 12.73
CA ASP A 461 1.45 -10.90 13.58
C ASP A 461 0.77 -9.99 14.63
N ILE A 462 0.23 -8.87 14.15
CA ILE A 462 -0.47 -7.88 14.97
C ILE A 462 -1.96 -7.96 14.67
N ASN A 463 -2.80 -8.00 15.72
CA ASN A 463 -4.25 -7.95 15.51
C ASN A 463 -4.72 -6.53 15.17
N TYR A 464 -5.77 -6.41 14.36
CA TYR A 464 -6.31 -5.14 13.89
C TYR A 464 -6.71 -4.19 15.04
N LYS A 465 -7.31 -4.72 16.12
CA LYS A 465 -7.73 -3.91 17.28
C LYS A 465 -6.55 -3.20 17.95
N SER A 466 -5.39 -3.86 18.02
CA SER A 466 -4.16 -3.26 18.57
C SER A 466 -3.62 -2.15 17.69
N TRP A 467 -3.63 -2.37 16.35
CA TRP A 467 -3.27 -1.34 15.39
C TRP A 467 -4.23 -0.14 15.46
N PHE A 468 -5.54 -0.38 15.43
CA PHE A 468 -6.54 0.69 15.52
C PHE A 468 -6.35 1.54 16.78
N LYS A 469 -6.15 0.92 17.95
CA LYS A 469 -5.84 1.64 19.19
C LYS A 469 -4.53 2.43 19.13
N TYR A 470 -3.57 1.99 18.34
CA TYR A 470 -2.29 2.67 18.16
C TYR A 470 -2.44 3.93 17.31
N ILE A 471 -3.19 3.87 16.20
CA ILE A 471 -3.17 4.86 15.12
C ILE A 471 -4.38 5.82 15.11
N TRP A 472 -5.53 5.48 15.72
CA TRP A 472 -6.80 6.21 15.57
C TRP A 472 -6.71 7.71 15.90
N MET A 473 -5.93 8.08 16.94
CA MET A 473 -5.76 9.48 17.30
C MET A 473 -5.00 10.27 16.22
N PHE A 474 -3.96 9.67 15.65
CA PHE A 474 -3.25 10.24 14.51
C PHE A 474 -4.21 10.45 13.33
N ALA A 475 -5.02 9.46 13.02
CA ALA A 475 -5.97 9.53 11.91
C ALA A 475 -7.04 10.62 12.12
N LEU A 476 -7.54 10.83 13.35
CA LEU A 476 -8.45 11.93 13.64
C LEU A 476 -7.79 13.31 13.44
N ILE A 477 -6.53 13.46 13.86
CA ILE A 477 -5.78 14.71 13.66
C ILE A 477 -5.58 14.97 12.16
N VAL A 478 -5.25 13.94 11.38
CA VAL A 478 -5.10 14.03 9.92
C VAL A 478 -6.42 14.39 9.25
N LEU A 479 -7.52 13.76 9.62
CA LEU A 479 -8.85 14.09 9.11
C LEU A 479 -9.20 15.57 9.38
N ALA A 480 -8.96 16.02 10.61
CA ALA A 480 -9.16 17.44 10.95
C ALA A 480 -8.25 18.35 10.12
N ALA A 481 -6.99 17.99 9.90
CA ALA A 481 -6.07 18.75 9.06
C ALA A 481 -6.54 18.83 7.60
N ILE A 482 -7.04 17.71 7.02
CA ILE A 482 -7.63 17.70 5.67
C ILE A 482 -8.83 18.66 5.61
N MET A 483 -9.75 18.59 6.57
CA MET A 483 -10.95 19.42 6.59
C MET A 483 -10.63 20.91 6.78
N ILE A 484 -9.71 21.24 7.67
CA ILE A 484 -9.26 22.62 7.91
C ILE A 484 -8.58 23.18 6.64
N PHE A 485 -7.68 22.41 6.06
CA PHE A 485 -7.00 22.81 4.81
C PHE A 485 -8.00 23.01 3.67
N ALA A 486 -8.95 22.10 3.50
CA ALA A 486 -9.97 22.17 2.47
C ALA A 486 -10.89 23.40 2.64
N ALA A 487 -11.28 23.71 3.86
CA ALA A 487 -12.05 24.92 4.16
C ALA A 487 -11.24 26.19 3.85
N PHE A 488 -9.97 26.21 4.28
CA PHE A 488 -9.09 27.34 4.01
C PHE A 488 -8.86 27.54 2.51
N ALA A 489 -8.53 26.46 1.78
CA ALA A 489 -8.30 26.53 0.33
C ALA A 489 -9.56 26.94 -0.47
N LYS A 490 -10.77 26.58 -0.01
CA LYS A 490 -12.01 26.92 -0.70
C LYS A 490 -12.54 28.32 -0.41
N TYR A 491 -12.39 28.80 0.83
CA TYR A 491 -13.08 30.03 1.27
C TYR A 491 -12.15 31.23 1.49
N VAL A 492 -10.84 31.02 1.48
CA VAL A 492 -9.85 32.07 1.66
C VAL A 492 -9.05 32.38 0.38
N PHE A 493 -8.79 31.35 -0.45
CA PHE A 493 -8.23 31.47 -1.79
C PHE A 493 -9.31 31.30 -2.85
#